data_14d10cc6da04c9d24ee6e00155f525c9
#
_entry.id   14d10cc6da04c9d24ee6e00155f525c9
#
_cell.length_a   1.000
_cell.length_b   1.000
_cell.length_c   1.000
_cell.angle_alpha   90.00
_cell.angle_beta   90.00
_cell.angle_gamma   90.00
#
_symmetry.space_group_name_H-M   'P 1'
#
loop_
_entity.id
_entity.type
_entity.pdbx_description
1 polymer ?
#
loop_
_entity_poly.entity_id
_entity_poly.type
_entity_poly.pdbx_seq_one_letter_code
_entity_poly.pdbx_strand_id
1 'polypeptide(L)'
;MKACARQLARLLVGARSRRARERTRRINWCGALALFLLTGCGPDTDSTGVTAGGSVGADRIVGVWEGTLSQVNLRIVVHIDDEDNRLMVTFDSPDQDAYGIAADTASFDGERLSFNVDSIDAGYVGTLSTDGSLIRGRWSQSVELELDLARVDKHSDRARAQNPKPPFPYGTEDVRFPGGAPGVTLAGTLTLPKADNFPVVVLVTGSGAQDRDETIMGHKPFWVLADYLTRHGVGVLRYDDRGFAKSTGNIATATTEDFADDARAAISYLQSRKEVVVNRIGVVGHSEGGNVVSILAGRDAPFACGVLMAGPAVSGEQIHQRQVRMIIERQPFPIADDLVKKIAVMNESLYTVARMNASFDERRVIARDIYQSALAGFDEVERKLLNLNDEVQVDAIVTDWFRYFLGYDPRIDLEASNVPLLAMYGALDLQVPPDQSVPVLEKINTNHGKIEVRTFPDLNHLFQHAATGLPSEYGMIDETLAPEVMLAIKEWVLANC
;
A
#
# COMPACT_ATOMS: atom_id res chain seq x y z
N MET A 1 30.80 -20.30 -1.44
CA MET A 1 29.89 -20.91 -2.41
C MET A 1 29.76 -22.44 -2.32
N LYS A 2 30.81 -23.25 -2.26
CA LYS A 2 30.68 -24.74 -2.18
C LYS A 2 30.24 -25.28 -0.80
N ALA A 3 30.36 -24.51 0.28
CA ALA A 3 29.91 -24.88 1.63
C ALA A 3 28.39 -24.68 1.82
N CYS A 4 27.83 -23.61 1.28
CA CYS A 4 26.40 -23.27 1.35
C CYS A 4 25.54 -24.29 0.57
N ALA A 5 26.02 -24.75 -0.60
CA ALA A 5 25.31 -25.74 -1.41
C ALA A 5 25.21 -27.14 -0.76
N ARG A 6 26.14 -27.48 0.15
CA ARG A 6 26.09 -28.77 0.87
C ARG A 6 25.18 -28.74 2.11
N GLN A 7 24.86 -27.58 2.64
CA GLN A 7 23.93 -27.41 3.75
C GLN A 7 22.49 -27.46 3.23
N LEU A 8 22.21 -26.86 2.08
CA LEU A 8 20.90 -26.94 1.40
C LEU A 8 20.46 -28.38 1.08
N ALA A 9 21.39 -29.25 0.66
CA ALA A 9 21.06 -30.64 0.30
C ALA A 9 20.69 -31.53 1.49
N ARG A 10 21.00 -31.14 2.72
CA ARG A 10 20.66 -31.92 3.95
C ARG A 10 19.30 -31.59 4.55
N LEU A 11 18.71 -30.44 4.22
CA LEU A 11 17.40 -30.00 4.75
C LEU A 11 16.19 -30.57 3.98
N LEU A 12 16.40 -31.03 2.75
CA LEU A 12 15.32 -31.54 1.88
C LEU A 12 14.80 -32.96 2.21
N VAL A 13 15.39 -33.67 3.18
CA VAL A 13 15.04 -35.08 3.46
C VAL A 13 14.10 -35.28 4.67
N GLY A 14 13.76 -34.22 5.42
CA GLY A 14 13.11 -34.35 6.75
C GLY A 14 11.60 -34.02 6.85
N ALA A 15 10.95 -33.46 5.87
CA ALA A 15 9.59 -32.93 6.02
C ALA A 15 8.51 -33.87 5.44
N ARG A 16 8.04 -34.85 6.24
CA ARG A 16 6.76 -35.55 5.98
C ARG A 16 5.71 -35.21 7.04
N SER A 17 4.61 -34.65 6.54
CA SER A 17 3.23 -34.63 7.04
C SER A 17 2.91 -34.09 8.43
N ARG A 18 2.25 -32.93 8.49
CA ARG A 18 1.07 -32.69 9.33
C ARG A 18 0.10 -31.76 8.57
N ARG A 19 -1.14 -32.24 8.35
CA ARG A 19 -2.24 -31.45 7.80
C ARG A 19 -2.63 -30.36 8.84
N ALA A 20 -2.42 -29.10 8.50
CA ALA A 20 -2.98 -27.97 9.24
C ALA A 20 -4.16 -27.37 8.44
N ARG A 21 -5.24 -27.07 9.14
CA ARG A 21 -6.49 -26.54 8.62
C ARG A 21 -6.28 -25.12 8.09
N GLU A 22 -6.73 -24.87 6.85
CA GLU A 22 -6.83 -23.54 6.25
C GLU A 22 -7.71 -22.61 7.10
N ARG A 23 -7.11 -21.59 7.66
CA ARG A 23 -7.78 -20.33 8.02
C ARG A 23 -7.19 -19.26 7.13
N THR A 24 -8.00 -18.72 6.25
CA THR A 24 -7.69 -17.59 5.36
C THR A 24 -7.44 -16.36 6.23
N ARG A 25 -6.18 -16.03 6.48
CA ARG A 25 -5.80 -14.75 7.09
C ARG A 25 -5.84 -13.67 6.02
N ARG A 26 -6.58 -12.60 6.26
CA ARG A 26 -6.53 -11.38 5.43
C ARG A 26 -5.22 -10.68 5.75
N ILE A 27 -4.28 -10.71 4.82
CA ILE A 27 -3.02 -9.96 4.90
C ILE A 27 -3.28 -8.63 4.22
N ASN A 28 -3.15 -7.52 4.96
CA ASN A 28 -3.20 -6.18 4.37
C ASN A 28 -1.88 -5.90 3.64
N TRP A 29 -1.93 -5.86 2.32
CA TRP A 29 -0.76 -5.80 1.43
C TRP A 29 -0.18 -4.39 1.20
N CYS A 30 -0.89 -3.32 1.61
CA CYS A 30 -0.41 -1.94 1.39
C CYS A 30 0.97 -1.62 2.00
N GLY A 31 1.44 -2.46 2.92
CA GLY A 31 2.75 -2.31 3.56
C GLY A 31 3.90 -3.08 2.93
N ALA A 32 3.67 -4.02 1.99
CA ALA A 32 4.68 -5.00 1.61
C ALA A 32 5.91 -4.41 0.85
N LEU A 33 5.76 -3.33 0.11
CA LEU A 33 6.89 -2.68 -0.56
C LEU A 33 7.69 -1.72 0.36
N ALA A 34 7.02 -1.12 1.35
CA ALA A 34 7.66 -0.26 2.36
C ALA A 34 8.13 -1.05 3.60
N LEU A 35 7.83 -2.34 3.68
CA LEU A 35 7.78 -3.14 4.91
C LEU A 35 9.15 -3.47 5.53
N PHE A 36 10.26 -3.20 4.87
CA PHE A 36 11.56 -3.42 5.52
C PHE A 36 11.98 -2.30 6.45
N LEU A 37 11.26 -1.19 6.56
CA LEU A 37 11.75 -0.07 7.35
C LEU A 37 10.76 0.66 8.27
N LEU A 38 9.43 0.58 8.19
CA LEU A 38 8.62 1.50 9.02
C LEU A 38 7.15 1.16 9.31
N THR A 39 6.59 0.01 8.96
CA THR A 39 5.21 -0.28 9.38
C THR A 39 5.07 -1.72 9.87
N GLY A 40 5.27 -1.91 11.17
CA GLY A 40 4.76 -3.08 11.84
C GLY A 40 3.40 -2.74 12.41
N CYS A 41 2.34 -3.30 11.87
CA CYS A 41 1.12 -3.65 12.60
C CYS A 41 0.19 -4.41 11.65
N GLY A 42 0.34 -5.74 11.59
CA GLY A 42 -0.73 -6.64 11.20
C GLY A 42 -1.44 -7.12 12.46
N PRO A 43 -2.75 -7.33 12.48
CA PRO A 43 -3.43 -7.81 13.66
C PRO A 43 -3.01 -9.26 13.93
N ASP A 44 -2.20 -9.49 14.95
CA ASP A 44 -2.04 -10.80 15.56
C ASP A 44 -3.28 -11.09 16.42
N THR A 45 -4.13 -11.97 15.95
CA THR A 45 -5.21 -12.57 16.74
C THR A 45 -4.72 -13.90 17.30
N ASP A 46 -3.89 -13.85 18.33
CA ASP A 46 -3.74 -14.87 19.37
C ASP A 46 -3.00 -14.25 20.55
N SER A 47 -3.67 -13.41 21.33
CA SER A 47 -3.19 -12.94 22.61
C SER A 47 -3.81 -13.78 23.73
N THR A 48 -3.10 -14.80 24.18
CA THR A 48 -3.30 -15.36 25.50
C THR A 48 -2.19 -14.84 26.40
N GLY A 49 -2.45 -13.74 27.08
CA GLY A 49 -1.51 -13.21 28.05
C GLY A 49 -1.92 -11.88 28.63
N VAL A 50 -3.09 -11.81 29.24
CA VAL A 50 -3.51 -10.60 29.96
C VAL A 50 -3.30 -10.81 31.45
N THR A 51 -2.42 -10.04 32.06
CA THR A 51 -2.33 -9.92 33.52
C THR A 51 -3.46 -9.01 34.00
N ALA A 52 -4.34 -9.58 34.85
CA ALA A 52 -5.54 -8.94 35.35
C ALA A 52 -5.22 -7.74 36.27
N GLY A 53 -5.55 -6.54 35.80
CA GLY A 53 -5.81 -5.38 36.63
C GLY A 53 -7.33 -5.24 36.80
N GLY A 54 -7.85 -5.21 38.03
CA GLY A 54 -9.29 -5.06 38.29
C GLY A 54 -9.77 -3.69 37.79
N SER A 55 -10.85 -3.66 37.00
CA SER A 55 -11.45 -2.42 36.51
C SER A 55 -12.56 -1.95 37.46
N VAL A 56 -12.27 -0.96 38.29
CA VAL A 56 -13.30 -0.29 39.09
C VAL A 56 -13.91 0.83 38.27
N GLY A 57 -15.19 0.69 37.86
CA GLY A 57 -15.92 1.72 37.11
C GLY A 57 -15.59 1.79 35.65
N ALA A 58 -15.31 0.64 35.00
CA ALA A 58 -15.03 0.52 33.56
C ALA A 58 -16.13 1.12 32.68
N ASP A 59 -17.39 1.04 33.09
CA ASP A 59 -18.54 1.65 32.39
C ASP A 59 -18.31 3.14 32.02
N ARG A 60 -17.47 3.83 32.79
CA ARG A 60 -17.18 5.25 32.55
C ARG A 60 -16.22 5.48 31.39
N ILE A 61 -15.43 4.49 30.99
CA ILE A 61 -14.43 4.63 29.93
C ILE A 61 -14.66 3.72 28.73
N VAL A 62 -15.52 2.73 28.84
CA VAL A 62 -15.91 1.88 27.70
C VAL A 62 -16.46 2.77 26.57
N GLY A 63 -15.97 2.52 25.34
CA GLY A 63 -16.35 3.25 24.14
C GLY A 63 -15.17 3.64 23.27
N VAL A 64 -15.43 4.54 22.33
CA VAL A 64 -14.44 5.02 21.36
C VAL A 64 -13.95 6.41 21.74
N TRP A 65 -12.65 6.58 21.68
CA TRP A 65 -11.96 7.80 22.06
C TRP A 65 -11.03 8.26 20.95
N GLU A 66 -11.02 9.53 20.60
CA GLU A 66 -10.20 10.08 19.52
C GLU A 66 -9.39 11.27 20.02
N GLY A 67 -8.11 11.31 19.61
CA GLY A 67 -7.20 12.42 19.90
C GLY A 67 -6.13 12.56 18.80
N THR A 68 -5.36 13.65 18.90
CA THR A 68 -4.27 13.91 17.96
C THR A 68 -2.98 14.22 18.72
N LEU A 69 -1.91 13.50 18.40
CA LEU A 69 -0.54 13.83 18.79
C LEU A 69 -0.13 15.11 18.05
N SER A 70 -0.40 16.27 18.64
CA SER A 70 -0.34 17.60 17.97
C SER A 70 1.04 17.91 17.38
N GLN A 71 2.11 17.43 18.03
CA GLN A 71 3.49 17.70 17.62
C GLN A 71 3.86 17.03 16.30
N VAL A 72 3.19 15.93 15.98
CA VAL A 72 3.41 15.15 14.75
C VAL A 72 2.14 15.07 13.88
N ASN A 73 1.06 15.75 14.28
CA ASN A 73 -0.24 15.80 13.60
C ASN A 73 -0.82 14.38 13.30
N LEU A 74 -0.55 13.42 14.20
CA LEU A 74 -0.96 12.03 14.05
C LEU A 74 -2.21 11.75 14.89
N ARG A 75 -3.25 11.24 14.26
CA ARG A 75 -4.51 10.91 14.91
C ARG A 75 -4.45 9.50 15.48
N ILE A 76 -4.93 9.36 16.72
CA ILE A 76 -5.06 8.10 17.44
C ILE A 76 -6.53 7.90 17.83
N VAL A 77 -7.07 6.73 17.57
CA VAL A 77 -8.39 6.29 18.00
C VAL A 77 -8.23 5.11 18.93
N VAL A 78 -8.76 5.21 20.14
CA VAL A 78 -8.66 4.18 21.16
C VAL A 78 -10.04 3.55 21.38
N HIS A 79 -10.13 2.25 21.25
CA HIS A 79 -11.33 1.45 21.52
C HIS A 79 -11.14 0.77 22.88
N ILE A 80 -12.07 0.97 23.78
CA ILE A 80 -12.04 0.43 25.13
C ILE A 80 -13.30 -0.42 25.34
N ASP A 81 -13.11 -1.69 25.61
CA ASP A 81 -14.16 -2.65 25.93
C ASP A 81 -13.92 -3.28 27.29
N ASP A 82 -14.98 -3.77 27.95
CA ASP A 82 -14.90 -4.55 29.18
C ASP A 82 -15.45 -5.96 28.90
N GLU A 83 -14.57 -6.95 28.88
CA GLU A 83 -14.92 -8.35 28.73
C GLU A 83 -14.63 -9.11 30.02
N ASP A 84 -15.65 -9.60 30.70
CA ASP A 84 -15.55 -10.37 31.92
C ASP A 84 -14.76 -9.67 33.06
N ASN A 85 -15.00 -8.37 33.27
CA ASN A 85 -14.24 -7.50 34.19
C ASN A 85 -12.76 -7.33 33.81
N ARG A 86 -12.43 -7.48 32.53
CA ARG A 86 -11.10 -7.24 31.98
C ARG A 86 -11.18 -6.10 30.96
N LEU A 87 -10.37 -5.09 31.17
CA LEU A 87 -10.28 -3.97 30.25
C LEU A 87 -9.52 -4.41 29.00
N MET A 88 -10.19 -4.39 27.87
CA MET A 88 -9.61 -4.64 26.57
C MET A 88 -9.42 -3.31 25.86
N VAL A 89 -8.19 -3.02 25.47
CA VAL A 89 -7.87 -1.79 24.75
C VAL A 89 -7.23 -2.15 23.42
N THR A 90 -7.80 -1.61 22.36
CA THR A 90 -7.14 -1.57 21.05
C THR A 90 -7.06 -0.14 20.59
N PHE A 91 -6.12 0.18 19.71
CA PHE A 91 -6.09 1.49 19.10
C PHE A 91 -5.83 1.41 17.59
N ASP A 92 -6.28 2.46 16.91
CA ASP A 92 -6.04 2.68 15.49
C ASP A 92 -5.17 3.92 15.31
N SER A 93 -4.31 3.90 14.31
CA SER A 93 -3.63 5.05 13.75
C SER A 93 -4.06 5.24 12.29
N PRO A 94 -5.22 5.85 12.02
CA PRO A 94 -5.80 5.92 10.67
C PRO A 94 -4.93 6.66 9.66
N ASP A 95 -4.13 7.62 10.13
CA ASP A 95 -3.22 8.38 9.28
C ASP A 95 -1.97 7.56 8.88
N GLN A 96 -1.79 6.37 9.48
CA GLN A 96 -0.74 5.39 9.17
C GLN A 96 -1.31 4.08 8.61
N ASP A 97 -2.62 4.02 8.34
CA ASP A 97 -3.34 2.82 7.90
C ASP A 97 -3.16 1.61 8.84
N ALA A 98 -3.00 1.89 10.13
CA ALA A 98 -2.78 0.90 11.18
C ALA A 98 -4.04 0.80 12.05
N TYR A 99 -4.64 -0.39 12.13
CA TYR A 99 -5.93 -0.62 12.80
C TYR A 99 -5.87 -1.84 13.71
N GLY A 100 -6.63 -1.77 14.82
CA GLY A 100 -6.84 -2.90 15.73
C GLY A 100 -5.59 -3.33 16.47
N ILE A 101 -4.67 -2.40 16.76
CA ILE A 101 -3.44 -2.70 17.52
C ILE A 101 -3.83 -2.95 18.96
N ALA A 102 -3.63 -4.17 19.45
CA ALA A 102 -4.00 -4.55 20.81
C ALA A 102 -2.97 -4.03 21.83
N ALA A 103 -3.45 -3.53 22.95
CA ALA A 103 -2.60 -3.27 24.11
C ALA A 103 -2.29 -4.58 24.84
N ASP A 104 -1.02 -4.77 25.22
CA ASP A 104 -0.57 -5.94 26.00
C ASP A 104 -1.02 -5.86 27.45
N THR A 105 -1.12 -4.66 27.99
CA THR A 105 -1.65 -4.40 29.34
C THR A 105 -2.56 -3.19 29.34
N ALA A 106 -3.65 -3.23 30.09
CA ALA A 106 -4.53 -2.10 30.32
C ALA A 106 -5.06 -2.08 31.77
N SER A 107 -5.21 -0.89 32.34
CA SER A 107 -5.81 -0.75 33.68
C SER A 107 -6.54 0.60 33.81
N PHE A 108 -7.62 0.59 34.60
CA PHE A 108 -8.37 1.77 35.00
C PHE A 108 -8.74 1.69 36.47
N ASP A 109 -8.42 2.70 37.25
CA ASP A 109 -8.67 2.75 38.69
C ASP A 109 -9.92 3.55 39.10
N GLY A 110 -10.73 3.95 38.11
CA GLY A 110 -11.90 4.84 38.27
C GLY A 110 -11.63 6.30 37.92
N GLU A 111 -10.38 6.68 37.80
CA GLU A 111 -9.94 8.03 37.43
C GLU A 111 -8.85 7.99 36.33
N ARG A 112 -7.88 7.10 36.47
CA ARG A 112 -6.70 7.03 35.62
C ARG A 112 -6.71 5.79 34.72
N LEU A 113 -6.63 6.00 33.40
CA LEU A 113 -6.40 4.99 32.39
C LEU A 113 -4.90 4.86 32.11
N SER A 114 -4.40 3.63 32.06
CA SER A 114 -3.08 3.33 31.51
C SER A 114 -3.11 2.07 30.67
N PHE A 115 -2.34 2.05 29.57
CA PHE A 115 -2.11 0.87 28.78
C PHE A 115 -0.73 0.91 28.11
N ASN A 116 -0.17 -0.28 27.81
CA ASN A 116 1.09 -0.43 27.10
C ASN A 116 0.90 -1.30 25.86
N VAL A 117 1.71 -1.01 24.83
CA VAL A 117 1.75 -1.72 23.54
C VAL A 117 3.21 -2.11 23.28
N ASP A 118 3.57 -3.32 23.69
CA ASP A 118 4.96 -3.80 23.66
C ASP A 118 5.49 -3.93 22.23
N SER A 119 4.63 -4.26 21.27
CA SER A 119 4.99 -4.42 19.85
C SER A 119 5.59 -3.17 19.20
N ILE A 120 5.29 -1.99 19.75
CA ILE A 120 5.78 -0.68 19.27
C ILE A 120 6.50 0.13 20.34
N ASP A 121 6.78 -0.48 21.50
CA ASP A 121 7.40 0.15 22.69
C ASP A 121 6.69 1.45 23.08
N ALA A 122 5.33 1.40 23.12
CA ALA A 122 4.50 2.55 23.41
C ALA A 122 3.65 2.36 24.66
N GLY A 123 3.28 3.48 25.27
CA GLY A 123 2.39 3.50 26.42
C GLY A 123 1.53 4.74 26.45
N TYR A 124 0.40 4.66 27.10
CA TYR A 124 -0.48 5.78 27.37
C TYR A 124 -0.85 5.85 28.84
N VAL A 125 -0.88 7.06 29.37
CA VAL A 125 -1.40 7.35 30.71
C VAL A 125 -2.23 8.62 30.64
N GLY A 126 -3.50 8.54 31.10
CA GLY A 126 -4.39 9.70 31.10
C GLY A 126 -5.39 9.70 32.24
N THR A 127 -5.93 10.86 32.57
CA THR A 127 -6.93 11.08 33.64
C THR A 127 -8.27 11.46 33.02
N LEU A 128 -9.31 10.71 33.37
CA LEU A 128 -10.69 10.92 32.92
C LEU A 128 -11.25 12.19 33.57
N SER A 129 -11.85 13.06 32.76
CA SER A 129 -12.61 14.24 33.25
C SER A 129 -13.83 13.80 34.11
N THR A 130 -14.27 14.67 34.98
CA THR A 130 -15.40 14.39 35.88
C THR A 130 -16.70 14.14 35.15
N ASP A 131 -16.89 14.76 33.98
CA ASP A 131 -18.05 14.58 33.10
C ASP A 131 -17.94 13.35 32.16
N GLY A 132 -16.78 12.64 32.16
CA GLY A 132 -16.57 11.44 31.37
C GLY A 132 -16.41 11.69 29.85
N SER A 133 -16.18 12.93 29.41
CA SER A 133 -16.09 13.31 28.00
C SER A 133 -14.67 13.38 27.45
N LEU A 134 -13.66 13.48 28.32
CA LEU A 134 -12.26 13.70 27.92
C LEU A 134 -11.32 12.90 28.84
N ILE A 135 -10.28 12.30 28.26
CA ILE A 135 -9.14 11.73 28.99
C ILE A 135 -7.93 12.59 28.63
N ARG A 136 -7.42 13.36 29.59
CA ARG A 136 -6.19 14.14 29.42
C ARG A 136 -4.98 13.30 29.72
N GLY A 137 -4.08 13.15 28.76
CA GLY A 137 -3.00 12.21 28.93
C GLY A 137 -1.77 12.44 28.10
N ARG A 138 -0.89 11.46 28.18
CA ARG A 138 0.37 11.43 27.48
C ARG A 138 0.61 10.10 26.84
N TRP A 139 1.05 10.14 25.61
CA TRP A 139 1.58 9.03 24.86
C TRP A 139 3.10 8.99 25.00
N SER A 140 3.64 7.87 25.36
CA SER A 140 5.09 7.63 25.43
C SER A 140 5.48 6.57 24.41
N GLN A 141 6.42 6.92 23.57
CA GLN A 141 7.09 6.02 22.65
C GLN A 141 8.48 6.56 22.47
N SER A 142 9.42 6.49 21.93
CA SER A 142 10.75 7.15 21.87
C SER A 142 10.82 8.54 22.55
N VAL A 143 9.74 9.28 22.53
CA VAL A 143 9.52 10.57 23.22
C VAL A 143 8.14 10.60 23.87
N GLU A 144 7.98 11.49 24.86
CA GLU A 144 6.68 11.71 25.50
C GLU A 144 5.94 12.86 24.81
N LEU A 145 4.69 12.62 24.37
CA LEU A 145 3.84 13.57 23.66
C LEU A 145 2.49 13.74 24.38
N GLU A 146 1.91 14.91 24.33
CA GLU A 146 0.56 15.14 24.83
C GLU A 146 -0.46 14.50 23.90
N LEU A 147 -1.39 13.73 24.48
CA LEU A 147 -2.51 13.10 23.80
C LEU A 147 -3.75 13.17 24.66
N ASP A 148 -4.61 14.13 24.37
CA ASP A 148 -5.93 14.22 24.96
C ASP A 148 -6.92 13.43 24.07
N LEU A 149 -7.69 12.53 24.69
CA LEU A 149 -8.64 11.64 24.03
C LEU A 149 -10.07 12.11 24.36
N ALA A 150 -10.80 12.62 23.36
CA ALA A 150 -12.20 12.94 23.48
C ALA A 150 -13.08 11.75 23.16
N ARG A 151 -14.16 11.55 23.92
CA ARG A 151 -15.14 10.49 23.62
C ARG A 151 -15.89 10.82 22.33
N VAL A 152 -16.04 9.81 21.46
CA VAL A 152 -16.79 9.94 20.21
C VAL A 152 -17.78 8.78 20.09
N ASP A 153 -18.94 9.03 19.48
CA ASP A 153 -19.94 7.98 19.25
C ASP A 153 -19.49 6.99 18.17
N LYS A 154 -18.74 7.49 17.20
CA LYS A 154 -18.16 6.74 16.10
C LYS A 154 -16.93 7.47 15.61
N HIS A 155 -15.87 6.70 15.34
CA HIS A 155 -14.71 7.22 14.63
C HIS A 155 -15.15 7.80 13.27
N SER A 156 -14.68 9.01 12.96
CA SER A 156 -14.88 9.63 11.66
C SER A 156 -13.59 9.58 10.86
N ASP A 157 -13.69 9.10 9.62
CA ASP A 157 -12.58 9.25 8.68
C ASP A 157 -12.19 10.73 8.56
N ARG A 158 -10.89 11.00 8.43
CA ARG A 158 -10.41 12.36 8.17
C ARG A 158 -11.08 12.88 6.89
N ALA A 159 -11.82 13.98 7.02
CA ALA A 159 -12.48 14.59 5.88
C ALA A 159 -11.44 15.14 4.90
N ARG A 160 -11.24 14.47 3.79
CA ARG A 160 -10.38 14.93 2.70
C ARG A 160 -11.14 15.95 1.85
N ALA A 161 -10.61 17.15 1.72
CA ALA A 161 -11.29 18.26 1.02
C ALA A 161 -11.56 17.96 -0.46
N GLN A 162 -10.68 17.18 -1.10
CA GLN A 162 -10.79 16.79 -2.50
C GLN A 162 -11.77 15.63 -2.76
N ASN A 163 -12.26 14.93 -1.72
CA ASN A 163 -13.23 13.87 -1.93
C ASN A 163 -14.49 14.42 -2.61
N PRO A 164 -14.91 13.83 -3.74
CA PRO A 164 -16.05 14.30 -4.50
C PRO A 164 -17.35 14.28 -3.69
N LYS A 165 -18.20 15.30 -3.88
CA LYS A 165 -19.46 15.43 -3.17
C LYS A 165 -20.64 15.51 -4.17
N PRO A 166 -21.73 14.78 -3.93
CA PRO A 166 -22.94 14.89 -4.76
C PRO A 166 -23.59 16.27 -4.59
N PRO A 167 -24.41 16.72 -5.59
CA PRO A 167 -24.77 15.99 -6.79
C PRO A 167 -23.68 16.03 -7.87
N PHE A 168 -23.47 14.90 -8.57
CA PHE A 168 -22.52 14.82 -9.66
C PHE A 168 -23.12 15.30 -10.98
N PRO A 169 -22.40 16.10 -11.80
CA PRO A 169 -22.91 16.58 -13.09
C PRO A 169 -22.87 15.53 -14.21
N TYR A 170 -22.36 14.33 -13.94
CA TYR A 170 -22.13 13.22 -14.85
C TYR A 170 -22.89 11.96 -14.43
N GLY A 171 -22.94 10.96 -15.29
CA GLY A 171 -23.51 9.65 -15.00
C GLY A 171 -22.57 8.79 -14.16
N THR A 172 -23.11 8.04 -13.20
CA THR A 172 -22.37 7.09 -12.37
C THR A 172 -23.12 5.76 -12.36
N GLU A 173 -22.41 4.67 -12.63
CA GLU A 173 -22.96 3.33 -12.69
C GLU A 173 -22.05 2.35 -11.96
N ASP A 174 -22.58 1.58 -11.01
CA ASP A 174 -21.88 0.42 -10.45
C ASP A 174 -21.98 -0.74 -11.45
N VAL A 175 -20.85 -1.29 -11.80
CA VAL A 175 -20.72 -2.31 -12.84
C VAL A 175 -20.09 -3.59 -12.32
N ARG A 176 -20.38 -4.71 -13.00
CA ARG A 176 -19.69 -5.98 -12.83
C ARG A 176 -19.38 -6.58 -14.18
N PHE A 177 -18.17 -7.12 -14.36
CA PHE A 177 -17.74 -7.73 -15.60
C PHE A 177 -16.78 -8.90 -15.34
N PRO A 178 -16.64 -9.86 -16.26
CA PRO A 178 -15.66 -10.93 -16.14
C PRO A 178 -14.25 -10.35 -16.02
N GLY A 179 -13.45 -10.90 -15.11
CA GLY A 179 -12.02 -10.60 -15.01
C GLY A 179 -11.17 -11.45 -15.98
N GLY A 180 -9.86 -11.31 -15.88
CA GLY A 180 -8.89 -11.98 -16.77
C GLY A 180 -8.74 -13.49 -16.59
N ALA A 181 -9.38 -14.08 -15.58
CA ALA A 181 -9.31 -15.52 -15.32
C ALA A 181 -10.71 -16.13 -15.10
N PRO A 182 -10.90 -17.45 -15.38
CA PRO A 182 -12.17 -18.12 -15.11
C PRO A 182 -12.60 -18.00 -13.64
N GLY A 183 -13.85 -17.64 -13.43
CA GLY A 183 -14.44 -17.46 -12.09
C GLY A 183 -14.14 -16.12 -11.41
N VAL A 184 -13.33 -15.27 -12.01
CA VAL A 184 -13.08 -13.91 -11.56
C VAL A 184 -14.18 -13.00 -12.12
N THR A 185 -14.82 -12.24 -11.24
CA THR A 185 -15.77 -11.17 -11.58
C THR A 185 -15.30 -9.90 -10.89
N LEU A 186 -15.01 -8.88 -11.67
CA LEU A 186 -14.57 -7.59 -11.18
C LEU A 186 -15.79 -6.68 -10.95
N ALA A 187 -15.77 -5.98 -9.82
CA ALA A 187 -16.78 -4.97 -9.48
C ALA A 187 -16.14 -3.59 -9.60
N GLY A 188 -16.83 -2.68 -10.27
CA GLY A 188 -16.29 -1.35 -10.53
C GLY A 188 -17.35 -0.26 -10.48
N THR A 189 -16.91 0.97 -10.73
CA THR A 189 -17.74 2.13 -10.96
C THR A 189 -17.32 2.79 -12.27
N LEU A 190 -18.28 2.92 -13.19
CA LEU A 190 -18.11 3.64 -14.45
C LEU A 190 -18.73 5.03 -14.31
N THR A 191 -17.95 6.07 -14.59
CA THR A 191 -18.45 7.45 -14.66
C THR A 191 -18.33 7.95 -16.09
N LEU A 192 -19.41 8.58 -16.59
CA LEU A 192 -19.55 8.99 -17.98
C LEU A 192 -19.95 10.47 -18.06
N PRO A 193 -19.23 11.30 -18.82
CA PRO A 193 -19.59 12.70 -19.04
C PRO A 193 -20.89 12.79 -19.83
N LYS A 194 -21.62 13.92 -19.69
CA LYS A 194 -22.78 14.25 -20.53
C LYS A 194 -22.33 14.88 -21.85
N ALA A 195 -21.59 14.12 -22.64
CA ALA A 195 -21.07 14.53 -23.94
C ALA A 195 -21.10 13.33 -24.89
N ASP A 196 -21.01 13.59 -26.17
CA ASP A 196 -20.83 12.54 -27.18
C ASP A 196 -19.34 12.45 -27.57
N ASN A 197 -18.89 11.26 -28.01
CA ASN A 197 -17.57 11.04 -28.57
C ASN A 197 -16.40 11.41 -27.62
N PHE A 198 -16.47 10.98 -26.37
CA PHE A 198 -15.45 11.20 -25.35
C PHE A 198 -14.50 9.99 -25.23
N PRO A 199 -13.22 10.21 -24.82
CA PRO A 199 -12.36 9.11 -24.42
C PRO A 199 -12.78 8.53 -23.07
N VAL A 200 -12.46 7.25 -22.86
CA VAL A 200 -12.67 6.59 -21.57
C VAL A 200 -11.36 5.97 -21.11
N VAL A 201 -11.01 6.11 -19.83
CA VAL A 201 -9.83 5.49 -19.26
C VAL A 201 -10.19 4.42 -18.22
N VAL A 202 -9.40 3.35 -18.19
CA VAL A 202 -9.38 2.37 -17.09
C VAL A 202 -8.32 2.82 -16.10
N LEU A 203 -8.65 2.92 -14.81
CA LEU A 203 -7.67 3.15 -13.76
C LEU A 203 -7.23 1.81 -13.17
N VAL A 204 -5.91 1.63 -13.06
CA VAL A 204 -5.27 0.42 -12.53
C VAL A 204 -4.43 0.79 -11.31
N THR A 205 -4.76 0.20 -10.18
CA THR A 205 -4.19 0.48 -8.86
C THR A 205 -2.74 0.05 -8.72
N GLY A 206 -2.08 0.56 -7.69
CA GLY A 206 -0.73 0.14 -7.29
C GLY A 206 -0.71 -1.20 -6.57
N SER A 207 0.44 -1.54 -6.00
CA SER A 207 0.69 -2.81 -5.32
C SER A 207 -0.22 -3.05 -4.12
N GLY A 208 -0.60 -4.31 -3.93
CA GLY A 208 -1.41 -4.75 -2.81
C GLY A 208 -2.87 -4.96 -3.19
N ALA A 209 -3.69 -5.29 -2.20
CA ALA A 209 -5.12 -5.48 -2.37
C ALA A 209 -5.82 -4.12 -2.29
N GLN A 210 -6.21 -3.56 -3.42
CA GLN A 210 -6.78 -2.22 -3.52
C GLN A 210 -8.27 -2.24 -3.87
N ASP A 211 -9.02 -1.32 -3.27
CA ASP A 211 -10.34 -1.00 -3.77
C ASP A 211 -10.26 -0.07 -5.00
N ARG A 212 -11.37 0.10 -5.69
CA ARG A 212 -11.49 0.94 -6.90
C ARG A 212 -11.09 2.39 -6.71
N ASP A 213 -11.04 2.87 -5.47
CA ASP A 213 -10.70 4.24 -5.12
C ASP A 213 -9.20 4.41 -4.84
N GLU A 214 -8.45 3.26 -4.81
CA GLU A 214 -7.06 3.19 -4.36
C GLU A 214 -6.93 3.80 -2.96
N THR A 215 -7.78 3.32 -2.02
CA THR A 215 -7.85 3.88 -0.68
C THR A 215 -6.57 3.58 0.08
N ILE A 216 -5.82 4.63 0.41
CA ILE A 216 -4.57 4.55 1.16
C ILE A 216 -4.50 5.68 2.19
N MET A 217 -4.29 5.34 3.48
CA MET A 217 -4.17 6.30 4.58
C MET A 217 -5.29 7.36 4.57
N GLY A 218 -6.53 6.94 4.29
CA GLY A 218 -7.73 7.79 4.21
C GLY A 218 -7.85 8.65 2.95
N HIS A 219 -6.89 8.60 2.03
CA HIS A 219 -6.99 9.20 0.70
C HIS A 219 -7.70 8.26 -0.27
N LYS A 220 -8.32 8.84 -1.33
CA LYS A 220 -8.98 8.11 -2.42
C LYS A 220 -8.58 8.72 -3.77
N PRO A 221 -7.31 8.58 -4.17
CA PRO A 221 -6.76 9.25 -5.34
C PRO A 221 -7.52 8.93 -6.62
N PHE A 222 -7.95 7.70 -6.82
CA PHE A 222 -8.68 7.32 -8.02
C PHE A 222 -10.12 7.83 -8.03
N TRP A 223 -10.75 8.01 -6.87
CA TRP A 223 -12.06 8.69 -6.83
C TRP A 223 -11.93 10.17 -7.18
N VAL A 224 -10.93 10.85 -6.63
CA VAL A 224 -10.63 12.25 -6.93
C VAL A 224 -10.30 12.44 -8.42
N LEU A 225 -9.42 11.60 -8.96
CA LEU A 225 -9.05 11.65 -10.37
C LEU A 225 -10.25 11.37 -11.28
N ALA A 226 -11.08 10.38 -10.97
CA ALA A 226 -12.25 10.04 -11.76
C ALA A 226 -13.28 11.18 -11.81
N ASP A 227 -13.56 11.82 -10.66
CA ASP A 227 -14.45 13.00 -10.63
C ASP A 227 -13.91 14.14 -11.50
N TYR A 228 -12.60 14.44 -11.33
CA TYR A 228 -11.94 15.49 -12.11
C TYR A 228 -12.01 15.21 -13.62
N LEU A 229 -11.59 14.03 -14.05
CA LEU A 229 -11.59 13.65 -15.45
C LEU A 229 -13.01 13.65 -16.06
N THR A 230 -13.99 13.11 -15.33
CA THR A 230 -15.35 13.01 -15.86
C THR A 230 -16.04 14.38 -15.99
N ARG A 231 -15.75 15.31 -15.07
CA ARG A 231 -16.19 16.72 -15.20
C ARG A 231 -15.58 17.41 -16.43
N HIS A 232 -14.42 16.92 -16.89
CA HIS A 232 -13.69 17.51 -18.03
C HIS A 232 -13.80 16.69 -19.31
N GLY A 233 -14.82 15.84 -19.43
CA GLY A 233 -15.16 15.16 -20.67
C GLY A 233 -14.43 13.84 -20.93
N VAL A 234 -13.86 13.20 -19.90
CA VAL A 234 -13.25 11.87 -19.99
C VAL A 234 -14.03 10.88 -19.14
N GLY A 235 -14.55 9.80 -19.72
CA GLY A 235 -15.16 8.71 -18.96
C GLY A 235 -14.11 7.94 -18.17
N VAL A 236 -14.50 7.35 -17.03
CA VAL A 236 -13.56 6.62 -16.17
C VAL A 236 -14.18 5.33 -15.64
N LEU A 237 -13.48 4.21 -15.87
CA LEU A 237 -13.74 2.93 -15.22
C LEU A 237 -12.67 2.69 -14.16
N ARG A 238 -13.07 2.50 -12.92
CA ARG A 238 -12.24 2.05 -11.80
C ARG A 238 -12.87 0.82 -11.18
N TYR A 239 -12.07 -0.16 -10.78
CA TYR A 239 -12.56 -1.45 -10.30
C TYR A 239 -11.76 -1.92 -9.08
N ASP A 240 -12.38 -2.72 -8.24
CA ASP A 240 -11.75 -3.40 -7.11
C ASP A 240 -10.88 -4.54 -7.63
N ASP A 241 -9.68 -4.72 -7.09
CA ASP A 241 -8.80 -5.81 -7.47
C ASP A 241 -9.43 -7.18 -7.27
N ARG A 242 -8.98 -8.18 -8.04
CA ARG A 242 -9.45 -9.56 -7.87
C ARG A 242 -9.30 -10.03 -6.43
N GLY A 243 -10.35 -10.62 -5.87
CA GLY A 243 -10.36 -11.14 -4.51
C GLY A 243 -10.41 -10.08 -3.41
N PHE A 244 -10.62 -8.80 -3.75
CA PHE A 244 -10.73 -7.72 -2.79
C PHE A 244 -12.06 -6.96 -2.91
N ALA A 245 -12.50 -6.31 -1.84
CA ALA A 245 -13.74 -5.53 -1.71
C ALA A 245 -14.95 -6.26 -2.33
N LYS A 246 -15.46 -5.84 -3.48
CA LYS A 246 -16.64 -6.45 -4.13
C LYS A 246 -16.30 -7.36 -5.31
N SER A 247 -15.03 -7.49 -5.66
CA SER A 247 -14.55 -8.39 -6.71
C SER A 247 -14.34 -9.81 -6.18
N THR A 248 -14.56 -10.82 -7.04
CA THR A 248 -14.26 -12.23 -6.73
C THR A 248 -12.86 -12.60 -7.22
N GLY A 249 -12.37 -13.75 -6.80
CA GLY A 249 -11.05 -14.26 -7.17
C GLY A 249 -10.17 -14.49 -5.95
N ASN A 250 -8.86 -14.58 -6.17
CA ASN A 250 -7.89 -14.78 -5.11
C ASN A 250 -6.70 -13.82 -5.30
N ILE A 251 -6.59 -12.85 -4.41
CA ILE A 251 -5.49 -11.88 -4.41
C ILE A 251 -4.17 -12.50 -3.92
N ALA A 252 -4.23 -13.49 -3.01
CA ALA A 252 -3.05 -14.03 -2.36
C ALA A 252 -2.10 -14.78 -3.31
N THR A 253 -2.59 -15.21 -4.47
CA THR A 253 -1.80 -15.89 -5.51
C THR A 253 -1.67 -15.08 -6.79
N ALA A 254 -2.26 -13.87 -6.83
CA ALA A 254 -2.20 -13.01 -8.00
C ALA A 254 -0.80 -12.40 -8.18
N THR A 255 -0.46 -12.14 -9.43
CA THR A 255 0.77 -11.48 -9.84
C THR A 255 0.44 -10.26 -10.70
N THR A 256 1.41 -9.41 -11.00
CA THR A 256 1.23 -8.29 -11.94
C THR A 256 0.71 -8.74 -13.31
N GLU A 257 1.04 -9.94 -13.75
CA GLU A 257 0.50 -10.55 -14.98
C GLU A 257 -1.01 -10.76 -14.90
N ASP A 258 -1.48 -11.27 -13.76
CA ASP A 258 -2.90 -11.46 -13.49
C ASP A 258 -3.68 -10.15 -13.48
N PHE A 259 -3.07 -9.08 -12.96
CA PHE A 259 -3.66 -7.73 -12.99
C PHE A 259 -3.68 -7.14 -14.39
N ALA A 260 -2.68 -7.46 -15.24
CA ALA A 260 -2.69 -7.08 -16.64
C ALA A 260 -3.81 -7.78 -17.42
N ASP A 261 -4.10 -9.05 -17.11
CA ASP A 261 -5.23 -9.77 -17.68
C ASP A 261 -6.58 -9.18 -17.22
N ASP A 262 -6.70 -8.76 -15.96
CA ASP A 262 -7.89 -8.06 -15.46
C ASP A 262 -8.10 -6.70 -16.14
N ALA A 263 -7.03 -5.93 -16.32
CA ALA A 263 -7.10 -4.67 -17.04
C ALA A 263 -7.46 -4.85 -18.52
N ARG A 264 -6.98 -5.93 -19.18
CA ARG A 264 -7.40 -6.31 -20.53
C ARG A 264 -8.88 -6.67 -20.58
N ALA A 265 -9.38 -7.36 -19.57
CA ALA A 265 -10.81 -7.67 -19.45
C ALA A 265 -11.65 -6.40 -19.23
N ALA A 266 -11.15 -5.43 -18.45
CA ALA A 266 -11.80 -4.12 -18.28
C ALA A 266 -11.87 -3.34 -19.60
N ILE A 267 -10.80 -3.35 -20.41
CA ILE A 267 -10.81 -2.78 -21.78
C ILE A 267 -11.89 -3.47 -22.63
N SER A 268 -11.93 -4.80 -22.62
CA SER A 268 -12.91 -5.58 -23.38
C SER A 268 -14.35 -5.28 -22.94
N TYR A 269 -14.57 -5.10 -21.65
CA TYR A 269 -15.85 -4.66 -21.12
C TYR A 269 -16.25 -3.28 -21.67
N LEU A 270 -15.35 -2.29 -21.65
CA LEU A 270 -15.61 -0.97 -22.22
C LEU A 270 -15.91 -1.03 -23.73
N GLN A 271 -15.21 -1.88 -24.49
CA GLN A 271 -15.46 -2.09 -25.91
C GLN A 271 -16.87 -2.66 -26.20
N SER A 272 -17.48 -3.35 -25.24
CA SER A 272 -18.85 -3.87 -25.37
C SER A 272 -19.93 -2.83 -25.10
N ARG A 273 -19.56 -1.65 -24.59
CA ARG A 273 -20.48 -0.56 -24.23
C ARG A 273 -20.79 0.30 -25.44
N LYS A 274 -22.07 0.58 -25.69
CA LYS A 274 -22.52 1.34 -26.85
C LYS A 274 -22.13 2.82 -26.83
N GLU A 275 -22.02 3.39 -25.63
CA GLU A 275 -21.64 4.78 -25.39
C GLU A 275 -20.14 5.03 -25.47
N VAL A 276 -19.32 3.96 -25.52
CA VAL A 276 -17.86 4.05 -25.56
C VAL A 276 -17.34 3.98 -26.99
N VAL A 277 -16.46 4.90 -27.34
CA VAL A 277 -15.76 4.87 -28.63
C VAL A 277 -14.54 3.98 -28.51
N VAL A 278 -14.58 2.82 -29.17
CA VAL A 278 -13.63 1.72 -29.01
C VAL A 278 -12.15 2.12 -29.21
N ASN A 279 -11.89 3.00 -30.16
CA ASN A 279 -10.53 3.51 -30.44
C ASN A 279 -10.12 4.73 -29.59
N ARG A 280 -10.89 5.03 -28.55
CA ARG A 280 -10.63 6.12 -27.59
C ARG A 280 -10.58 5.63 -26.15
N ILE A 281 -10.19 4.36 -25.94
CA ILE A 281 -9.99 3.77 -24.63
C ILE A 281 -8.53 3.93 -24.24
N GLY A 282 -8.25 4.54 -23.08
CA GLY A 282 -6.94 4.66 -22.48
C GLY A 282 -6.80 3.81 -21.21
N VAL A 283 -5.55 3.68 -20.73
CA VAL A 283 -5.25 3.05 -19.45
C VAL A 283 -4.35 3.96 -18.64
N VAL A 284 -4.69 4.19 -17.38
CA VAL A 284 -3.89 4.97 -16.42
C VAL A 284 -3.56 4.06 -15.26
N GLY A 285 -2.29 3.81 -15.01
CA GLY A 285 -1.83 2.93 -13.94
C GLY A 285 -0.90 3.64 -12.96
N HIS A 286 -1.13 3.46 -11.67
CA HIS A 286 -0.29 4.01 -10.61
C HIS A 286 0.67 2.93 -10.09
N SER A 287 1.94 3.28 -9.88
CA SER A 287 2.95 2.39 -9.31
C SER A 287 3.02 1.04 -10.06
N GLU A 288 2.68 -0.10 -9.44
CA GLU A 288 2.55 -1.39 -10.12
C GLU A 288 1.55 -1.35 -11.29
N GLY A 289 0.48 -0.56 -11.19
CA GLY A 289 -0.43 -0.31 -12.31
C GLY A 289 0.29 0.26 -13.54
N GLY A 290 1.39 0.99 -13.36
CA GLY A 290 2.28 1.41 -14.46
C GLY A 290 2.98 0.22 -15.13
N ASN A 291 3.37 -0.82 -14.39
CA ASN A 291 3.86 -2.08 -14.97
C ASN A 291 2.75 -2.77 -15.77
N VAL A 292 1.51 -2.76 -15.27
CA VAL A 292 0.35 -3.28 -16.01
C VAL A 292 0.17 -2.52 -17.34
N VAL A 293 0.25 -1.18 -17.33
CA VAL A 293 0.20 -0.39 -18.57
C VAL A 293 1.33 -0.78 -19.52
N SER A 294 2.56 -0.99 -19.01
CA SER A 294 3.71 -1.41 -19.81
C SER A 294 3.46 -2.79 -20.46
N ILE A 295 2.99 -3.77 -19.69
CA ILE A 295 2.63 -5.11 -20.18
C ILE A 295 1.57 -5.03 -21.28
N LEU A 296 0.51 -4.27 -21.07
CA LEU A 296 -0.56 -4.10 -22.05
C LEU A 296 -0.05 -3.44 -23.34
N ALA A 297 0.79 -2.42 -23.21
CA ALA A 297 1.33 -1.66 -24.34
C ALA A 297 2.34 -2.48 -25.17
N GLY A 298 3.18 -3.28 -24.52
CA GLY A 298 4.17 -4.12 -25.19
C GLY A 298 3.58 -5.39 -25.81
N ARG A 299 2.37 -5.79 -25.39
CA ARG A 299 1.72 -7.03 -25.85
C ARG A 299 0.42 -6.78 -26.65
N ASP A 300 0.39 -5.69 -27.40
CA ASP A 300 -0.66 -5.35 -28.36
C ASP A 300 -2.10 -5.38 -27.79
N ALA A 301 -2.30 -4.98 -26.52
CA ALA A 301 -3.64 -4.80 -26.01
C ALA A 301 -4.34 -3.65 -26.77
N PRO A 302 -5.64 -3.77 -27.03
CA PRO A 302 -6.35 -2.80 -27.88
C PRO A 302 -6.80 -1.56 -27.11
N PHE A 303 -5.86 -0.65 -26.82
CA PHE A 303 -6.12 0.66 -26.22
C PHE A 303 -5.33 1.77 -26.94
N ALA A 304 -5.79 2.99 -26.86
CA ALA A 304 -5.33 4.10 -27.66
C ALA A 304 -4.14 4.87 -27.07
N CYS A 305 -4.12 5.05 -25.74
CA CYS A 305 -3.06 5.78 -25.05
C CYS A 305 -2.88 5.26 -23.60
N GLY A 306 -1.69 5.44 -23.04
CA GLY A 306 -1.38 5.03 -21.67
C GLY A 306 -0.76 6.12 -20.82
N VAL A 307 -0.98 6.05 -19.50
CA VAL A 307 -0.34 6.90 -18.51
C VAL A 307 0.28 6.02 -17.42
N LEU A 308 1.57 6.18 -17.19
CA LEU A 308 2.31 5.56 -16.10
C LEU A 308 2.49 6.62 -15.00
N MET A 309 1.67 6.56 -13.96
CA MET A 309 1.81 7.38 -12.75
C MET A 309 2.81 6.68 -11.83
N ALA A 310 4.02 7.20 -11.70
CA ALA A 310 5.10 6.60 -10.93
C ALA A 310 5.35 5.11 -11.30
N GLY A 311 5.18 4.77 -12.59
CA GLY A 311 5.41 3.42 -13.10
C GLY A 311 6.91 3.11 -13.22
N PRO A 312 7.40 1.94 -12.72
CA PRO A 312 8.79 1.56 -12.88
C PRO A 312 9.20 1.40 -14.34
N ALA A 313 10.44 1.81 -14.67
CA ALA A 313 11.07 1.54 -15.97
C ALA A 313 12.34 0.67 -15.85
N VAL A 314 12.58 0.12 -14.68
CA VAL A 314 13.64 -0.86 -14.39
C VAL A 314 13.06 -2.06 -13.64
N SER A 315 13.82 -3.14 -13.47
CA SER A 315 13.31 -4.33 -12.81
C SER A 315 12.88 -4.07 -11.36
N GLY A 316 11.89 -4.84 -10.88
CA GLY A 316 11.40 -4.72 -9.52
C GLY A 316 12.50 -4.89 -8.46
N GLU A 317 13.51 -5.72 -8.71
CA GLU A 317 14.68 -5.83 -7.84
C GLU A 317 15.43 -4.51 -7.74
N GLN A 318 15.71 -3.85 -8.87
CA GLN A 318 16.42 -2.56 -8.89
C GLN A 318 15.61 -1.48 -8.18
N ILE A 319 14.28 -1.46 -8.39
CA ILE A 319 13.38 -0.55 -7.67
C ILE A 319 13.45 -0.81 -6.17
N HIS A 320 13.24 -2.04 -5.72
CA HIS A 320 13.20 -2.35 -4.29
C HIS A 320 14.52 -2.05 -3.57
N GLN A 321 15.66 -2.39 -4.19
CA GLN A 321 16.98 -2.04 -3.62
C GLN A 321 17.17 -0.52 -3.48
N ARG A 322 16.75 0.26 -4.48
CA ARG A 322 16.87 1.72 -4.45
C ARG A 322 15.92 2.35 -3.45
N GLN A 323 14.67 1.90 -3.43
CA GLN A 323 13.63 2.32 -2.48
C GLN A 323 14.10 2.15 -1.03
N VAL A 324 14.54 0.95 -0.66
CA VAL A 324 15.05 0.65 0.68
C VAL A 324 16.18 1.62 1.06
N ARG A 325 17.13 1.80 0.16
CA ARG A 325 18.26 2.71 0.40
C ARG A 325 17.80 4.16 0.57
N MET A 326 16.93 4.68 -0.30
CA MET A 326 16.47 6.07 -0.22
C MET A 326 15.63 6.35 1.02
N ILE A 327 14.78 5.41 1.44
CA ILE A 327 14.00 5.54 2.67
C ILE A 327 14.95 5.60 3.89
N ILE A 328 16.01 4.78 3.91
CA ILE A 328 17.02 4.81 4.96
C ILE A 328 17.77 6.15 4.97
N GLU A 329 18.26 6.60 3.80
CA GLU A 329 19.02 7.86 3.68
C GLU A 329 18.17 9.10 4.03
N ARG A 330 16.85 9.01 3.93
CA ARG A 330 15.92 10.12 4.21
C ARG A 330 15.46 10.20 5.67
N GLN A 331 15.85 9.24 6.52
CA GLN A 331 15.49 9.29 7.95
C GLN A 331 16.04 10.57 8.60
N PRO A 332 15.34 11.15 9.60
CA PRO A 332 15.75 12.38 10.27
C PRO A 332 16.99 12.23 11.17
N PHE A 333 17.55 11.03 11.25
CA PHE A 333 18.76 10.70 12.01
C PHE A 333 19.75 9.93 11.13
N PRO A 334 21.08 10.11 11.35
CA PRO A 334 22.07 9.42 10.53
C PRO A 334 22.05 7.91 10.79
N ILE A 335 21.96 7.15 9.71
CA ILE A 335 22.07 5.69 9.75
C ILE A 335 23.49 5.30 9.31
N ALA A 336 24.14 4.43 10.09
CA ALA A 336 25.52 4.01 9.81
C ALA A 336 25.61 3.22 8.50
N ASP A 337 26.64 3.46 7.71
CA ASP A 337 26.89 2.75 6.44
C ASP A 337 26.95 1.22 6.61
N ASP A 338 27.41 0.75 7.76
CA ASP A 338 27.45 -0.68 8.08
C ASP A 338 26.05 -1.27 8.18
N LEU A 339 25.10 -0.54 8.77
CA LEU A 339 23.70 -0.95 8.87
C LEU A 339 23.05 -1.05 7.49
N VAL A 340 23.30 -0.08 6.61
CA VAL A 340 22.84 -0.12 5.21
C VAL A 340 23.38 -1.37 4.50
N LYS A 341 24.64 -1.72 4.72
CA LYS A 341 25.25 -2.93 4.14
C LYS A 341 24.64 -4.22 4.70
N LYS A 342 24.38 -4.29 6.01
CA LYS A 342 23.73 -5.45 6.63
C LYS A 342 22.35 -5.70 6.01
N ILE A 343 21.55 -4.65 5.83
CA ILE A 343 20.24 -4.71 5.19
C ILE A 343 20.35 -5.20 3.74
N ALA A 344 21.29 -4.64 2.98
CA ALA A 344 21.48 -5.03 1.59
C ALA A 344 21.86 -6.51 1.44
N VAL A 345 22.75 -7.04 2.30
CA VAL A 345 23.14 -8.46 2.31
C VAL A 345 21.97 -9.36 2.70
N MET A 346 21.17 -8.97 3.69
CA MET A 346 19.97 -9.71 4.09
C MET A 346 18.98 -9.77 2.94
N ASN A 347 18.64 -8.63 2.32
CA ASN A 347 17.72 -8.56 1.20
C ASN A 347 18.16 -9.39 0.01
N GLU A 348 19.44 -9.34 -0.39
CA GLU A 348 19.99 -10.15 -1.48
C GLU A 348 19.80 -11.65 -1.24
N SER A 349 20.00 -12.09 0.01
CA SER A 349 19.78 -13.48 0.42
C SER A 349 18.31 -13.87 0.32
N LEU A 350 17.39 -12.98 0.73
CA LEU A 350 15.94 -13.19 0.65
C LEU A 350 15.44 -13.18 -0.80
N TYR A 351 15.95 -12.30 -1.67
CA TYR A 351 15.61 -12.30 -3.11
C TYR A 351 16.04 -13.61 -3.78
N THR A 352 17.17 -14.16 -3.37
CA THR A 352 17.61 -15.47 -3.87
C THR A 352 16.58 -16.56 -3.55
N VAL A 353 16.02 -16.55 -2.33
CA VAL A 353 14.96 -17.48 -1.92
C VAL A 353 13.66 -17.21 -2.67
N ALA A 354 13.25 -15.93 -2.77
CA ALA A 354 12.03 -15.56 -3.49
C ALA A 354 12.00 -16.09 -4.94
N ARG A 355 13.18 -16.13 -5.61
CA ARG A 355 13.33 -16.64 -6.98
C ARG A 355 13.41 -18.15 -7.10
N MET A 356 13.50 -18.89 -5.99
CA MET A 356 13.61 -20.35 -6.05
C MET A 356 12.36 -20.95 -6.69
N ASN A 357 12.55 -21.97 -7.54
CA ASN A 357 11.47 -22.79 -8.06
C ASN A 357 11.04 -23.81 -7.01
N ALA A 358 10.32 -23.34 -6.00
CA ALA A 358 9.85 -24.10 -4.85
C ALA A 358 8.45 -23.62 -4.47
N SER A 359 7.72 -24.38 -3.67
CA SER A 359 6.43 -23.97 -3.12
C SER A 359 6.58 -22.78 -2.16
N PHE A 360 5.47 -22.08 -1.91
CA PHE A 360 5.45 -21.00 -0.92
C PHE A 360 5.97 -21.46 0.45
N ASP A 361 5.50 -22.62 0.95
CA ASP A 361 5.91 -23.14 2.25
C ASP A 361 7.41 -23.49 2.31
N GLU A 362 7.97 -24.05 1.23
CA GLU A 362 9.41 -24.31 1.17
C GLU A 362 10.23 -23.02 1.16
N ARG A 363 9.84 -22.04 0.34
CA ARG A 363 10.48 -20.71 0.33
C ARG A 363 10.39 -20.04 1.69
N ARG A 364 9.23 -20.11 2.34
CA ARG A 364 8.96 -19.53 3.66
C ARG A 364 9.88 -20.09 4.74
N VAL A 365 10.06 -21.40 4.79
CA VAL A 365 10.96 -22.04 5.77
C VAL A 365 12.41 -21.56 5.57
N ILE A 366 12.89 -21.59 4.33
CA ILE A 366 14.27 -21.19 4.01
C ILE A 366 14.48 -19.68 4.30
N ALA A 367 13.51 -18.84 3.93
CA ALA A 367 13.59 -17.40 4.14
C ALA A 367 13.60 -17.04 5.64
N ARG A 368 12.80 -17.74 6.45
CA ARG A 368 12.82 -17.56 7.91
C ARG A 368 14.17 -17.91 8.51
N ASP A 369 14.76 -19.04 8.13
CA ASP A 369 16.09 -19.45 8.61
C ASP A 369 17.17 -18.42 8.24
N ILE A 370 17.10 -17.87 7.02
CA ILE A 370 18.02 -16.82 6.56
C ILE A 370 17.80 -15.53 7.33
N TYR A 371 16.54 -15.12 7.50
CA TYR A 371 16.18 -13.91 8.21
C TYR A 371 16.63 -13.96 9.67
N GLN A 372 16.32 -15.04 10.39
CA GLN A 372 16.76 -15.26 11.77
C GLN A 372 18.30 -15.27 11.89
N SER A 373 18.96 -15.89 10.93
CA SER A 373 20.43 -15.88 10.89
C SER A 373 21.00 -14.47 10.65
N ALA A 374 20.36 -13.69 9.80
CA ALA A 374 20.74 -12.30 9.53
C ALA A 374 20.49 -11.39 10.75
N LEU A 375 19.37 -11.58 11.46
CA LEU A 375 19.03 -10.84 12.68
C LEU A 375 20.10 -10.95 13.75
N ALA A 376 20.83 -12.06 13.82
CA ALA A 376 21.96 -12.21 14.76
C ALA A 376 23.10 -11.20 14.52
N GLY A 377 23.16 -10.63 13.32
CA GLY A 377 24.13 -9.57 12.95
C GLY A 377 23.72 -8.15 13.33
N PHE A 378 22.47 -7.96 13.78
CA PHE A 378 21.94 -6.66 14.21
C PHE A 378 21.90 -6.59 15.73
N ASP A 379 22.30 -5.46 16.30
CA ASP A 379 22.12 -5.22 17.73
C ASP A 379 20.66 -4.83 18.05
N GLU A 380 20.34 -4.68 19.33
CA GLU A 380 18.96 -4.39 19.79
C GLU A 380 18.47 -3.02 19.31
N VAL A 381 19.35 -2.02 19.24
CA VAL A 381 19.03 -0.68 18.78
C VAL A 381 18.75 -0.70 17.28
N GLU A 382 19.60 -1.37 16.50
CA GLU A 382 19.43 -1.56 15.07
C GLU A 382 18.10 -2.27 14.72
N ARG A 383 17.75 -3.32 15.49
CA ARG A 383 16.50 -4.07 15.29
C ARG A 383 15.28 -3.20 15.59
N LYS A 384 15.31 -2.45 16.70
CA LYS A 384 14.24 -1.51 17.05
C LYS A 384 14.10 -0.41 15.99
N LEU A 385 15.22 0.19 15.58
CA LEU A 385 15.25 1.26 14.58
C LEU A 385 14.64 0.84 13.25
N LEU A 386 14.88 -0.39 12.82
CA LEU A 386 14.41 -0.94 11.55
C LEU A 386 13.11 -1.73 11.68
N ASN A 387 12.55 -1.79 12.89
CA ASN A 387 11.39 -2.62 13.21
C ASN A 387 11.54 -4.07 12.70
N LEU A 388 12.73 -4.63 12.88
CA LEU A 388 13.04 -6.01 12.49
C LEU A 388 12.45 -6.97 13.52
N ASN A 389 11.17 -7.24 13.42
CA ASN A 389 10.45 -8.21 14.21
C ASN A 389 10.01 -9.42 13.36
N ASP A 390 9.68 -10.52 14.00
CA ASP A 390 9.98 -11.86 13.57
C ASP A 390 9.28 -12.44 12.36
N GLU A 391 8.06 -12.12 11.94
CA GLU A 391 7.40 -13.11 11.08
C GLU A 391 6.67 -12.58 9.85
N VAL A 392 6.02 -11.44 9.92
CA VAL A 392 5.11 -10.96 8.86
C VAL A 392 5.87 -10.55 7.60
N GLN A 393 7.05 -9.98 7.75
CA GLN A 393 7.83 -9.44 6.66
C GLN A 393 8.40 -10.51 5.72
N VAL A 394 8.80 -11.67 6.27
CA VAL A 394 9.36 -12.77 5.49
C VAL A 394 8.31 -13.40 4.57
N ASP A 395 7.08 -13.54 5.04
CA ASP A 395 5.98 -14.13 4.29
C ASP A 395 5.65 -13.31 3.03
N ALA A 396 5.73 -11.98 3.11
CA ALA A 396 5.48 -11.09 1.96
C ALA A 396 6.51 -11.26 0.84
N ILE A 397 7.78 -11.47 1.20
CA ILE A 397 8.89 -11.61 0.23
C ILE A 397 8.84 -12.93 -0.52
N VAL A 398 8.27 -13.99 0.05
CA VAL A 398 8.23 -15.30 -0.58
C VAL A 398 6.95 -15.57 -1.36
N THR A 399 6.08 -14.58 -1.56
CA THR A 399 4.87 -14.69 -2.37
C THR A 399 5.19 -14.86 -3.85
N ASP A 400 4.25 -15.41 -4.61
CA ASP A 400 4.38 -15.48 -6.06
C ASP A 400 4.34 -14.10 -6.71
N TRP A 401 3.59 -13.16 -6.12
CA TRP A 401 3.60 -11.75 -6.51
C TRP A 401 4.99 -11.14 -6.41
N PHE A 402 5.65 -11.25 -5.25
CA PHE A 402 6.97 -10.63 -5.06
C PHE A 402 8.04 -11.29 -5.94
N ARG A 403 7.94 -12.62 -6.15
CA ARG A 403 8.80 -13.34 -7.09
C ARG A 403 8.66 -12.80 -8.52
N TYR A 404 7.41 -12.58 -8.98
CA TYR A 404 7.14 -11.98 -10.28
C TYR A 404 7.69 -10.56 -10.35
N PHE A 405 7.36 -9.73 -9.37
CA PHE A 405 7.81 -8.35 -9.27
C PHE A 405 9.34 -8.22 -9.36
N LEU A 406 10.11 -9.01 -8.62
CA LEU A 406 11.58 -8.98 -8.67
C LEU A 406 12.13 -9.28 -10.07
N GLY A 407 11.47 -10.19 -10.79
CA GLY A 407 11.93 -10.67 -12.09
C GLY A 407 11.42 -9.88 -13.29
N TYR A 408 10.33 -9.13 -13.13
CA TYR A 408 9.74 -8.37 -14.22
C TYR A 408 10.60 -7.15 -14.58
N ASP A 409 10.92 -7.04 -15.86
CA ASP A 409 11.67 -5.91 -16.42
C ASP A 409 10.82 -5.17 -17.45
N PRO A 410 10.25 -4.02 -17.12
CA PRO A 410 9.33 -3.29 -17.98
C PRO A 410 9.98 -2.77 -19.26
N ARG A 411 11.32 -2.70 -19.34
CA ARG A 411 12.03 -2.23 -20.54
C ARG A 411 11.64 -3.02 -21.79
N ILE A 412 11.45 -4.33 -21.62
CA ILE A 412 11.11 -5.22 -22.75
C ILE A 412 9.76 -4.82 -23.36
N ASP A 413 8.74 -4.64 -22.52
CA ASP A 413 7.40 -4.27 -22.97
C ASP A 413 7.34 -2.80 -23.45
N LEU A 414 8.06 -1.89 -22.77
CA LEU A 414 8.15 -0.47 -23.17
C LEU A 414 8.84 -0.29 -24.52
N GLU A 415 9.91 -1.04 -24.80
CA GLU A 415 10.61 -1.03 -26.10
C GLU A 415 9.75 -1.62 -27.22
N ALA A 416 8.91 -2.60 -26.91
CA ALA A 416 7.98 -3.21 -27.89
C ALA A 416 6.73 -2.35 -28.13
N SER A 417 6.43 -1.38 -27.26
CA SER A 417 5.18 -0.61 -27.31
C SER A 417 5.07 0.27 -28.54
N ASN A 418 3.88 0.21 -29.16
CA ASN A 418 3.45 1.13 -30.22
C ASN A 418 2.43 2.17 -29.74
N VAL A 419 1.99 2.10 -28.50
CA VAL A 419 1.00 2.99 -27.89
C VAL A 419 1.67 4.27 -27.40
N PRO A 420 1.09 5.46 -27.62
CA PRO A 420 1.55 6.70 -26.98
C PRO A 420 1.47 6.59 -25.46
N LEU A 421 2.56 6.90 -24.76
CA LEU A 421 2.66 6.78 -23.30
C LEU A 421 3.09 8.13 -22.68
N LEU A 422 2.44 8.48 -21.57
CA LEU A 422 2.89 9.54 -20.65
C LEU A 422 3.42 8.89 -19.38
N ALA A 423 4.68 9.09 -19.07
CA ALA A 423 5.27 8.67 -17.82
C ALA A 423 5.46 9.87 -16.87
N MET A 424 4.92 9.79 -15.67
CA MET A 424 4.91 10.87 -14.70
C MET A 424 5.55 10.43 -13.39
N TYR A 425 6.35 11.32 -12.78
CA TYR A 425 7.04 11.06 -11.52
C TYR A 425 7.00 12.26 -10.60
N GLY A 426 6.94 12.02 -9.29
CA GLY A 426 7.24 13.02 -8.28
C GLY A 426 8.75 13.10 -8.03
N ALA A 427 9.32 14.30 -7.90
CA ALA A 427 10.76 14.46 -7.61
C ALA A 427 11.14 13.99 -6.20
N LEU A 428 10.17 13.93 -5.29
CA LEU A 428 10.31 13.40 -3.94
C LEU A 428 9.81 11.94 -3.81
N ASP A 429 9.57 11.26 -4.93
CA ASP A 429 9.17 9.85 -4.91
C ASP A 429 10.35 8.97 -4.45
N LEU A 430 10.19 8.34 -3.27
CA LEU A 430 11.18 7.43 -2.69
C LEU A 430 10.85 5.95 -2.98
N GLN A 431 9.65 5.65 -3.52
CA GLN A 431 9.24 4.29 -3.83
C GLN A 431 9.60 3.91 -5.27
N VAL A 432 9.31 4.79 -6.24
CA VAL A 432 9.73 4.65 -7.64
C VAL A 432 10.50 5.91 -8.05
N PRO A 433 11.77 6.01 -7.64
CA PRO A 433 12.55 7.22 -7.82
C PRO A 433 12.74 7.57 -9.31
N PRO A 434 12.53 8.83 -9.71
CA PRO A 434 12.69 9.26 -11.10
C PRO A 434 14.10 9.07 -11.62
N ASP A 435 15.12 9.12 -10.76
CA ASP A 435 16.54 8.99 -11.13
C ASP A 435 16.89 7.61 -11.73
N GLN A 436 16.08 6.58 -11.46
CA GLN A 436 16.23 5.26 -12.09
C GLN A 436 15.42 5.13 -13.37
N SER A 437 14.17 5.60 -13.36
CA SER A 437 13.22 5.35 -14.44
C SER A 437 13.34 6.34 -15.60
N VAL A 438 13.51 7.63 -15.31
CA VAL A 438 13.53 8.69 -16.35
C VAL A 438 14.65 8.48 -17.38
N PRO A 439 15.92 8.21 -17.00
CA PRO A 439 16.97 8.01 -18.01
C PRO A 439 16.73 6.81 -18.92
N VAL A 440 16.06 5.77 -18.41
CA VAL A 440 15.71 4.58 -19.19
C VAL A 440 14.62 4.91 -20.20
N LEU A 441 13.57 5.61 -19.78
CA LEU A 441 12.47 6.03 -20.65
C LEU A 441 12.94 7.00 -21.74
N GLU A 442 13.80 7.95 -21.39
CA GLU A 442 14.39 8.88 -22.36
C GLU A 442 15.22 8.13 -23.41
N LYS A 443 15.98 7.11 -23.00
CA LYS A 443 16.74 6.26 -23.92
C LYS A 443 15.82 5.46 -24.85
N ILE A 444 14.75 4.84 -24.32
CA ILE A 444 13.76 4.13 -25.13
C ILE A 444 13.09 5.10 -26.09
N ASN A 445 12.72 6.28 -25.64
CA ASN A 445 12.04 7.30 -26.44
C ASN A 445 12.87 7.81 -27.61
N THR A 446 14.21 7.83 -27.53
CA THR A 446 15.09 8.18 -28.66
C THR A 446 14.89 7.28 -29.86
N ASN A 447 14.46 6.03 -29.65
CA ASN A 447 14.24 5.07 -30.71
C ASN A 447 12.81 5.07 -31.26
N HIS A 448 11.80 5.44 -30.44
CA HIS A 448 10.38 5.28 -30.77
C HIS A 448 9.60 6.58 -30.81
N GLY A 449 10.01 7.63 -30.06
CA GLY A 449 9.36 8.95 -30.04
C GLY A 449 7.92 8.95 -29.50
N LYS A 450 7.54 7.93 -28.69
CA LYS A 450 6.15 7.72 -28.24
C LYS A 450 5.96 7.86 -26.74
N ILE A 451 7.03 8.10 -25.99
CA ILE A 451 6.97 8.23 -24.52
C ILE A 451 7.27 9.69 -24.17
N GLU A 452 6.28 10.38 -23.62
CA GLU A 452 6.50 11.66 -22.98
C GLU A 452 6.80 11.45 -21.51
N VAL A 453 7.84 12.12 -20.98
CA VAL A 453 8.23 12.01 -19.57
C VAL A 453 8.03 13.37 -18.89
N ARG A 454 7.35 13.37 -17.73
CA ARG A 454 7.15 14.56 -16.90
C ARG A 454 7.56 14.27 -15.46
N THR A 455 8.38 15.13 -14.87
CA THR A 455 8.71 15.09 -13.43
C THR A 455 8.15 16.34 -12.77
N PHE A 456 7.43 16.15 -11.68
CA PHE A 456 6.83 17.23 -10.91
C PHE A 456 7.69 17.51 -9.68
N PRO A 457 8.14 18.76 -9.50
CA PRO A 457 8.86 19.13 -8.29
C PRO A 457 7.95 18.97 -7.06
N ASP A 458 8.54 18.72 -5.91
CA ASP A 458 7.89 18.68 -4.60
C ASP A 458 6.74 17.66 -4.44
N LEU A 459 6.55 16.73 -5.39
CA LEU A 459 5.56 15.66 -5.27
C LEU A 459 6.19 14.33 -4.83
N ASN A 460 5.47 13.63 -3.93
CA ASN A 460 5.80 12.28 -3.46
C ASN A 460 5.26 11.19 -4.41
N HIS A 461 5.33 9.93 -3.98
CA HIS A 461 4.83 8.77 -4.76
C HIS A 461 3.32 8.82 -5.05
N LEU A 462 2.52 9.35 -4.13
CA LEU A 462 1.07 9.54 -4.32
C LEU A 462 0.73 10.82 -5.08
N PHE A 463 1.72 11.53 -5.60
CA PHE A 463 1.57 12.83 -6.26
C PHE A 463 0.90 13.88 -5.36
N GLN A 464 1.28 13.91 -4.10
CA GLN A 464 0.92 14.96 -3.13
C GLN A 464 2.12 15.89 -2.97
N HIS A 465 1.89 17.19 -2.75
CA HIS A 465 2.95 18.10 -2.32
C HIS A 465 3.47 17.69 -0.93
N ALA A 466 4.75 17.38 -0.86
CA ALA A 466 5.38 16.75 0.28
C ALA A 466 6.62 17.52 0.74
N ALA A 467 7.02 17.31 1.99
CA ALA A 467 8.24 17.89 2.53
C ALA A 467 9.43 16.95 2.41
N THR A 468 9.23 15.65 2.62
CA THR A 468 10.29 14.65 2.69
C THR A 468 10.18 13.57 1.61
N GLY A 469 8.96 13.24 1.17
CA GLY A 469 8.63 12.12 0.32
C GLY A 469 8.54 10.78 1.06
N LEU A 470 8.73 10.77 2.38
CA LEU A 470 8.60 9.56 3.20
C LEU A 470 7.13 9.08 3.24
N PRO A 471 6.89 7.76 3.14
CA PRO A 471 5.54 7.22 3.26
C PRO A 471 4.82 7.60 4.56
N SER A 472 5.57 7.83 5.64
CA SER A 472 5.02 8.25 6.94
C SER A 472 4.32 9.61 6.93
N GLU A 473 4.54 10.47 5.92
CA GLU A 473 3.84 11.77 5.83
C GLU A 473 2.54 11.70 5.01
N TYR A 474 2.30 10.64 4.23
CA TYR A 474 1.16 10.57 3.29
C TYR A 474 -0.18 10.84 3.97
N GLY A 475 -0.48 10.13 5.05
CA GLY A 475 -1.74 10.30 5.80
C GLY A 475 -1.90 11.67 6.44
N MET A 476 -0.79 12.37 6.74
CA MET A 476 -0.79 13.69 7.36
C MET A 476 -1.01 14.84 6.37
N ILE A 477 -0.73 14.62 5.09
CA ILE A 477 -0.97 15.59 4.02
C ILE A 477 -2.47 15.67 3.76
N ASP A 478 -3.04 16.88 3.66
CA ASP A 478 -4.47 17.07 3.37
C ASP A 478 -4.83 16.87 1.90
N GLU A 479 -3.89 17.17 1.02
CA GLU A 479 -4.03 16.98 -0.43
C GLU A 479 -4.02 15.50 -0.79
N THR A 480 -4.97 15.06 -1.61
CA THR A 480 -5.03 13.68 -2.10
C THR A 480 -4.27 13.53 -3.40
N LEU A 481 -4.40 14.49 -4.32
CA LEU A 481 -3.74 14.46 -5.63
C LEU A 481 -3.52 15.89 -6.12
N ALA A 482 -2.29 16.20 -6.51
CA ALA A 482 -1.92 17.54 -6.96
C ALA A 482 -2.71 17.95 -8.22
N PRO A 483 -3.25 19.19 -8.29
CA PRO A 483 -4.05 19.66 -9.42
C PRO A 483 -3.34 19.60 -10.76
N GLU A 484 -2.04 19.87 -10.81
CA GLU A 484 -1.22 19.84 -12.02
C GLU A 484 -1.06 18.42 -12.58
N VAL A 485 -1.08 17.39 -11.74
CA VAL A 485 -1.06 15.98 -12.17
C VAL A 485 -2.39 15.61 -12.82
N MET A 486 -3.51 15.97 -12.21
CA MET A 486 -4.83 15.76 -12.81
C MET A 486 -4.98 16.49 -14.14
N LEU A 487 -4.47 17.73 -14.23
CA LEU A 487 -4.45 18.51 -15.45
C LEU A 487 -3.62 17.82 -16.55
N ALA A 488 -2.43 17.35 -16.21
CA ALA A 488 -1.54 16.67 -17.16
C ALA A 488 -2.18 15.40 -17.74
N ILE A 489 -2.81 14.58 -16.88
CA ILE A 489 -3.52 13.37 -17.33
C ILE A 489 -4.68 13.74 -18.25
N LYS A 490 -5.50 14.71 -17.85
CA LYS A 490 -6.64 15.18 -18.66
C LYS A 490 -6.18 15.64 -20.05
N GLU A 491 -5.18 16.50 -20.13
CA GLU A 491 -4.67 17.04 -21.40
C GLU A 491 -4.10 15.93 -22.28
N TRP A 492 -3.33 15.03 -21.69
CA TRP A 492 -2.77 13.88 -22.40
C TRP A 492 -3.86 12.97 -22.99
N VAL A 493 -4.83 12.58 -22.17
CA VAL A 493 -5.92 11.68 -22.59
C VAL A 493 -6.77 12.32 -23.70
N LEU A 494 -7.12 13.59 -23.56
CA LEU A 494 -7.92 14.29 -24.59
C LEU A 494 -7.18 14.43 -25.92
N ALA A 495 -5.85 14.54 -25.89
CA ALA A 495 -5.03 14.70 -27.08
C ALA A 495 -4.67 13.38 -27.78
N ASN A 496 -4.51 12.28 -27.03
CA ASN A 496 -3.91 11.04 -27.54
C ASN A 496 -4.87 9.84 -27.52
N CYS A 497 -5.92 9.90 -26.74
CA CYS A 497 -7.01 8.94 -26.78
C CYS A 497 -8.26 9.55 -27.46
#